data_1a09b581674c1660fa7debfc21b5c266
#
_entry.id   1a09b581674c1660fa7debfc21b5c266
#
_cell.length_a   1.000
_cell.length_b   1.000
_cell.length_c   1.000
_cell.angle_alpha   90.00
_cell.angle_beta   90.00
_cell.angle_gamma   90.00
#
_symmetry.space_group_name_H-M   'P 1'
#
loop_
_entity.id
_entity.type
_entity.pdbx_description
1 polymer ?
#
loop_
_entity_poly.entity_id
_entity_poly.type
_entity_poly.pdbx_seq_one_letter_code
_entity_poly.pdbx_strand_id
1 'polypeptide(L)'
;MLLLNDVGKKYVLLYDTMTLNTEKFCNKVKKKFGDKIAVHNIKEILNNFGFFKMTECKKRDVEIHLVTYTIMQEEVPKTTLELLEKYKFKDIVKTISSTGQKNWGSNLFAKAVDVVNEKYPNIEKGLKIELQGTVKDVNAMGKLILGDDYYVVRSKR
;
A
#
# COMPACT_ATOMS: atom_id res chain seq x y z
N MET A 1 1.35 -1.57 18.71
CA MET A 1 2.33 -0.51 18.48
C MET A 1 3.13 -0.81 17.23
N LEU A 2 2.59 -0.32 16.15
CA LEU A 2 3.09 -0.61 14.82
C LEU A 2 4.57 -0.31 14.66
N LEU A 3 4.96 0.90 14.96
CA LEU A 3 6.32 1.35 14.65
C LEU A 3 7.39 0.80 15.59
N LEU A 4 7.02 0.35 16.78
CA LEU A 4 8.03 -0.21 17.69
C LEU A 4 8.61 -1.52 17.18
N ASN A 5 7.77 -2.34 16.53
CA ASN A 5 8.23 -3.61 15.95
C ASN A 5 8.95 -3.43 14.62
N ASP A 6 8.80 -2.26 13.99
CA ASP A 6 9.33 -1.99 12.65
C ASP A 6 10.40 -0.90 12.65
N VAL A 7 10.92 -0.57 13.81
CA VAL A 7 12.02 0.39 13.92
C VAL A 7 13.20 -0.09 13.09
N GLY A 8 13.70 0.77 12.23
CA GLY A 8 14.78 0.44 11.31
C GLY A 8 14.36 0.00 9.93
N LYS A 9 13.10 -0.37 9.72
CA LYS A 9 12.62 -0.67 8.36
C LYS A 9 12.33 0.61 7.61
N LYS A 10 12.91 0.73 6.43
CA LYS A 10 12.76 1.90 5.58
C LYS A 10 11.46 1.90 4.80
N TYR A 11 10.93 0.73 4.47
CA TYR A 11 9.79 0.58 3.58
C TYR A 11 8.56 0.15 4.35
N VAL A 12 7.42 0.81 4.09
CA VAL A 12 6.14 0.52 4.73
C VAL A 12 5.08 0.33 3.66
N LEU A 13 4.33 -0.77 3.74
CA LEU A 13 3.17 -1.02 2.92
C LEU A 13 1.93 -0.97 3.80
N LEU A 14 1.05 -0.02 3.51
CA LEU A 14 -0.23 0.12 4.19
C LEU A 14 -1.34 -0.38 3.28
N TYR A 15 -2.31 -1.10 3.82
CA TYR A 15 -3.40 -1.59 3.00
C TYR A 15 -4.76 -1.35 3.64
N ASP A 16 -5.74 -1.12 2.78
CA ASP A 16 -7.15 -1.02 3.13
C ASP A 16 -7.90 -2.19 2.49
N THR A 17 -8.80 -2.82 3.23
CA THR A 17 -9.56 -3.95 2.74
C THR A 17 -10.96 -4.00 3.33
N MET A 18 -11.96 -4.27 2.49
CA MET A 18 -13.31 -4.59 2.90
C MET A 18 -13.57 -6.08 2.74
N THR A 19 -13.05 -6.65 1.66
CA THR A 19 -13.03 -8.08 1.43
C THR A 19 -11.63 -8.58 1.72
N LEU A 20 -11.42 -9.85 1.87
CA LEU A 20 -10.10 -10.38 2.24
C LEU A 20 -9.06 -10.35 1.11
N ASN A 21 -9.44 -9.94 -0.10
CA ASN A 21 -8.52 -10.01 -1.26
C ASN A 21 -7.27 -9.14 -1.08
N THR A 22 -7.45 -7.88 -0.67
CA THR A 22 -6.31 -6.98 -0.45
C THR A 22 -5.42 -7.49 0.68
N GLU A 23 -6.05 -7.94 1.76
CA GLU A 23 -5.31 -8.48 2.90
C GLU A 23 -4.53 -9.73 2.52
N LYS A 24 -5.14 -10.66 1.77
CA LYS A 24 -4.46 -11.86 1.31
C LYS A 24 -3.25 -11.53 0.44
N PHE A 25 -3.41 -10.56 -0.47
CA PHE A 25 -2.31 -10.11 -1.30
C PHE A 25 -1.17 -9.53 -0.44
N CYS A 26 -1.50 -8.64 0.48
CA CYS A 26 -0.49 -7.99 1.32
C CYS A 26 0.17 -8.96 2.29
N ASN A 27 -0.56 -9.98 2.74
CA ASN A 27 0.04 -11.05 3.55
C ASN A 27 1.06 -11.88 2.78
N LYS A 28 0.83 -12.08 1.48
CA LYS A 28 1.82 -12.73 0.61
C LYS A 28 3.08 -11.89 0.47
N VAL A 29 2.91 -10.56 0.34
CA VAL A 29 4.04 -9.62 0.31
C VAL A 29 4.81 -9.67 1.63
N LYS A 30 4.11 -9.66 2.74
CA LYS A 30 4.72 -9.74 4.07
C LYS A 30 5.50 -11.04 4.26
N LYS A 31 4.94 -12.15 3.80
CA LYS A 31 5.60 -13.45 3.91
C LYS A 31 6.92 -13.48 3.15
N LYS A 32 6.96 -12.86 1.98
CA LYS A 32 8.15 -12.88 1.11
C LYS A 32 9.16 -11.80 1.43
N PHE A 33 8.69 -10.59 1.78
CA PHE A 33 9.54 -9.40 1.92
C PHE A 33 9.46 -8.77 3.32
N GLY A 34 8.87 -9.44 4.29
CA GLY A 34 8.61 -8.86 5.63
C GLY A 34 9.86 -8.51 6.43
N ASP A 35 11.03 -9.00 6.04
CA ASP A 35 12.30 -8.61 6.65
C ASP A 35 12.72 -7.19 6.23
N LYS A 36 12.22 -6.70 5.08
CA LYS A 36 12.53 -5.37 4.56
C LYS A 36 11.32 -4.43 4.56
N ILE A 37 10.12 -4.96 4.42
CA ILE A 37 8.89 -4.18 4.28
C ILE A 37 8.00 -4.42 5.48
N ALA A 38 7.63 -3.35 6.20
CA ALA A 38 6.62 -3.39 7.25
C ALA A 38 5.24 -3.33 6.59
N VAL A 39 4.37 -4.30 6.88
CA VAL A 39 3.05 -4.41 6.25
C VAL A 39 1.97 -4.27 7.31
N HIS A 40 1.09 -3.28 7.16
CA HIS A 40 0.07 -2.98 8.17
C HIS A 40 -1.26 -2.59 7.54
N ASN A 41 -2.34 -2.95 8.24
CA ASN A 41 -3.69 -2.54 7.89
C ASN A 41 -3.90 -1.07 8.28
N ILE A 42 -4.47 -0.27 7.37
CA ILE A 42 -4.76 1.15 7.62
C ILE A 42 -5.61 1.32 8.88
N LYS A 43 -6.56 0.42 9.14
CA LYS A 43 -7.45 0.51 10.30
C LYS A 43 -6.67 0.47 11.61
N GLU A 44 -5.58 -0.28 11.66
CA GLU A 44 -4.72 -0.30 12.84
C GLU A 44 -4.05 1.05 13.06
N ILE A 45 -3.64 1.70 11.97
CA ILE A 45 -3.02 3.02 12.02
C ILE A 45 -4.01 4.07 12.47
N LEU A 46 -5.23 4.06 11.93
CA LEU A 46 -6.26 5.03 12.28
C LEU A 46 -6.67 4.89 13.75
N ASN A 47 -6.70 3.66 14.27
CA ASN A 47 -7.03 3.41 15.67
C ASN A 47 -5.90 3.80 16.65
N ASN A 48 -4.66 3.81 16.17
CA ASN A 48 -3.48 4.05 16.99
C ASN A 48 -2.61 5.19 16.43
N PHE A 49 -3.26 6.22 15.86
CA PHE A 49 -2.58 7.30 15.16
C PHE A 49 -1.51 8.00 16.01
N GLY A 50 -1.69 8.05 17.33
CA GLY A 50 -0.71 8.64 18.23
C GLY A 50 0.68 8.01 18.15
N PHE A 51 0.78 6.78 17.68
CA PHE A 51 2.05 6.05 17.56
C PHE A 51 2.64 6.14 16.15
N PHE A 52 1.81 6.41 15.14
CA PHE A 52 2.26 6.52 13.76
C PHE A 52 2.12 7.98 13.31
N LYS A 53 3.14 8.75 13.52
CA LYS A 53 3.12 10.18 13.19
C LYS A 53 3.83 10.43 11.86
N MET A 54 3.22 11.27 11.04
CA MET A 54 3.78 11.69 9.76
C MET A 54 5.17 12.30 9.94
N THR A 55 5.36 13.10 10.99
CA THR A 55 6.65 13.73 11.29
C THR A 55 7.75 12.70 11.56
N GLU A 56 7.42 11.60 12.24
CA GLU A 56 8.37 10.52 12.47
C GLU A 56 8.77 9.82 11.17
N CYS A 57 7.79 9.61 10.27
CA CYS A 57 8.07 9.01 8.97
C CYS A 57 9.02 9.89 8.16
N LYS A 58 8.79 11.19 8.11
CA LYS A 58 9.65 12.13 7.40
C LYS A 58 11.06 12.18 8.00
N LYS A 59 11.14 12.23 9.32
CA LYS A 59 12.40 12.30 10.05
C LYS A 59 13.28 11.08 9.83
N ARG A 60 12.65 9.90 9.70
CA ARG A 60 13.34 8.63 9.51
C ARG A 60 13.50 8.22 8.05
N ASP A 61 13.09 9.08 7.14
CA ASP A 61 13.13 8.82 5.70
C ASP A 61 12.44 7.51 5.32
N VAL A 62 11.26 7.28 5.91
CA VAL A 62 10.46 6.09 5.64
C VAL A 62 9.66 6.29 4.36
N GLU A 63 9.71 5.32 3.47
CA GLU A 63 8.92 5.31 2.24
C GLU A 63 7.62 4.54 2.46
N ILE A 64 6.49 5.19 2.20
CA ILE A 64 5.17 4.60 2.41
C ILE A 64 4.49 4.35 1.06
N HIS A 65 4.03 3.13 0.89
CA HIS A 65 3.27 2.68 -0.27
C HIS A 65 1.90 2.20 0.21
N LEU A 66 0.88 2.42 -0.61
CA LEU A 66 -0.50 2.17 -0.23
C LEU A 66 -1.16 1.20 -1.20
N VAL A 67 -1.85 0.19 -0.67
CA VAL A 67 -2.71 -0.69 -1.45
C VAL A 67 -4.14 -0.56 -0.93
N THR A 68 -5.05 -0.23 -1.83
CA THR A 68 -6.46 -0.12 -1.53
C THR A 68 -7.27 -1.09 -2.39
N TYR A 69 -8.57 -0.93 -2.42
CA TYR A 69 -9.45 -1.71 -3.28
C TYR A 69 -10.41 -0.76 -4.01
N THR A 70 -11.04 -1.28 -5.06
CA THR A 70 -12.00 -0.50 -5.84
C THR A 70 -13.36 -1.15 -5.74
N ILE A 71 -14.37 -0.37 -5.34
CA ILE A 71 -15.76 -0.81 -5.35
C ILE A 71 -16.52 -0.10 -6.46
N MET A 72 -17.51 -0.81 -7.01
CA MET A 72 -18.17 -0.40 -8.24
C MET A 72 -18.77 1.00 -8.19
N GLN A 73 -19.35 1.41 -7.06
CA GLN A 73 -20.00 2.71 -6.91
C GLN A 73 -19.12 3.76 -6.23
N GLU A 74 -18.17 3.32 -5.43
CA GLU A 74 -17.22 4.20 -4.77
C GLU A 74 -15.83 3.84 -5.26
N GLU A 75 -15.24 4.72 -6.02
CA GLU A 75 -13.97 4.46 -6.70
C GLU A 75 -12.80 4.35 -5.73
N VAL A 76 -12.87 5.05 -4.59
CA VAL A 76 -11.84 4.99 -3.54
C VAL A 76 -12.55 4.81 -2.20
N PRO A 77 -12.12 3.83 -1.39
CA PRO A 77 -12.71 3.62 -0.08
C PRO A 77 -12.57 4.82 0.84
N LYS A 78 -13.60 5.08 1.64
CA LYS A 78 -13.62 6.19 2.58
C LYS A 78 -12.43 6.16 3.55
N THR A 79 -12.06 4.98 4.02
CA THR A 79 -10.93 4.80 4.94
C THR A 79 -9.62 5.24 4.31
N THR A 80 -9.43 4.92 3.03
CA THR A 80 -8.26 5.36 2.27
C THR A 80 -8.21 6.87 2.13
N LEU A 81 -9.36 7.49 1.76
CA LEU A 81 -9.44 8.94 1.65
C LEU A 81 -9.21 9.64 2.99
N GLU A 82 -9.72 9.06 4.07
CA GLU A 82 -9.52 9.60 5.41
C GLU A 82 -8.03 9.60 5.79
N LEU A 83 -7.32 8.50 5.49
CA LEU A 83 -5.88 8.44 5.72
C LEU A 83 -5.16 9.55 4.98
N LEU A 84 -5.48 9.73 3.70
CA LEU A 84 -4.80 10.70 2.84
C LEU A 84 -5.12 12.14 3.22
N GLU A 85 -6.39 12.47 3.48
CA GLU A 85 -6.83 13.83 3.75
C GLU A 85 -6.78 14.20 5.23
N LYS A 86 -7.53 13.50 6.08
CA LYS A 86 -7.66 13.84 7.49
C LYS A 86 -6.34 13.69 8.23
N TYR A 87 -5.61 12.63 7.95
CA TYR A 87 -4.33 12.35 8.58
C TYR A 87 -3.14 12.79 7.75
N LYS A 88 -3.39 13.44 6.60
CA LYS A 88 -2.40 14.10 5.73
C LYS A 88 -1.32 13.18 5.17
N PHE A 89 -1.62 11.90 5.03
CA PHE A 89 -0.67 10.94 4.43
C PHE A 89 -0.44 11.21 2.94
N LYS A 90 -1.27 12.05 2.30
CA LYS A 90 -1.09 12.47 0.91
C LYS A 90 0.28 13.08 0.64
N ASP A 91 0.91 13.65 1.67
CA ASP A 91 2.22 14.29 1.53
C ASP A 91 3.40 13.33 1.60
N ILE A 92 3.17 12.09 2.06
CA ILE A 92 4.25 11.13 2.29
C ILE A 92 4.06 9.78 1.58
N VAL A 93 2.88 9.48 1.05
CA VAL A 93 2.65 8.25 0.29
C VAL A 93 3.30 8.37 -1.08
N LYS A 94 4.11 7.40 -1.46
CA LYS A 94 4.81 7.39 -2.74
C LYS A 94 3.99 6.83 -3.88
N THR A 95 3.36 5.67 -3.66
CA THR A 95 2.60 4.98 -4.71
C THR A 95 1.26 4.53 -4.19
N ILE A 96 0.32 4.39 -5.12
CA ILE A 96 -1.01 3.83 -4.86
C ILE A 96 -1.24 2.65 -5.78
N SER A 97 -1.59 1.52 -5.18
CA SER A 97 -1.99 0.30 -5.89
C SER A 97 -3.38 -0.09 -5.44
N SER A 98 -4.07 -0.91 -6.22
CA SER A 98 -5.41 -1.35 -5.86
C SER A 98 -5.67 -2.76 -6.35
N THR A 99 -6.39 -3.52 -5.54
CA THR A 99 -7.02 -4.76 -6.01
C THR A 99 -8.36 -4.42 -6.66
N GLY A 100 -8.86 -5.31 -7.50
CA GLY A 100 -10.13 -5.14 -8.18
C GLY A 100 -10.50 -6.39 -8.96
N GLN A 101 -11.58 -6.30 -9.73
CA GLN A 101 -12.07 -7.40 -10.57
C GLN A 101 -12.14 -6.96 -12.02
N LYS A 102 -11.46 -7.69 -12.89
CA LYS A 102 -11.43 -7.38 -14.32
C LYS A 102 -12.78 -7.56 -15.01
N ASN A 103 -13.65 -8.42 -14.46
CA ASN A 103 -14.97 -8.65 -15.02
C ASN A 103 -15.90 -7.42 -14.96
N TRP A 104 -15.53 -6.36 -14.22
CA TRP A 104 -16.29 -5.11 -14.22
C TRP A 104 -15.92 -4.19 -15.39
N GLY A 105 -15.00 -4.62 -16.26
CA GLY A 105 -14.54 -3.85 -17.40
C GLY A 105 -13.26 -3.07 -17.14
N SER A 106 -12.54 -2.78 -18.21
CA SER A 106 -11.23 -2.12 -18.12
C SER A 106 -11.30 -0.72 -17.48
N ASN A 107 -12.41 -0.02 -17.64
CA ASN A 107 -12.59 1.32 -17.09
C ASN A 107 -12.77 1.32 -15.56
N LEU A 108 -13.24 0.22 -15.00
CA LEU A 108 -13.53 0.11 -13.58
C LEU A 108 -12.49 -0.73 -12.83
N PHE A 109 -11.69 -1.50 -13.55
CA PHE A 109 -10.71 -2.38 -12.92
C PHE A 109 -9.67 -1.57 -12.16
N ALA A 110 -9.66 -1.76 -10.83
CA ALA A 110 -8.71 -1.10 -9.91
C ALA A 110 -8.62 0.41 -10.13
N LYS A 111 -9.74 1.04 -10.44
CA LYS A 111 -9.83 2.47 -10.78
C LYS A 111 -9.36 3.38 -9.66
N ALA A 112 -9.36 2.92 -8.43
CA ALA A 112 -8.87 3.70 -7.29
C ALA A 112 -7.45 4.23 -7.53
N VAL A 113 -6.61 3.48 -8.24
CA VAL A 113 -5.25 3.92 -8.61
C VAL A 113 -5.31 5.22 -9.39
N ASP A 114 -6.17 5.27 -10.41
CA ASP A 114 -6.29 6.44 -11.29
C ASP A 114 -6.90 7.63 -10.55
N VAL A 115 -7.93 7.39 -9.74
CA VAL A 115 -8.62 8.43 -8.99
C VAL A 115 -7.69 9.09 -7.96
N VAL A 116 -6.94 8.29 -7.23
CA VAL A 116 -5.98 8.83 -6.24
C VAL A 116 -4.86 9.60 -6.93
N ASN A 117 -4.30 9.06 -8.00
CA ASN A 117 -3.24 9.75 -8.76
C ASN A 117 -3.74 11.08 -9.34
N GLU A 118 -4.97 11.11 -9.84
CA GLU A 118 -5.55 12.33 -10.39
C GLU A 118 -5.74 13.40 -9.31
N LYS A 119 -6.23 12.99 -8.14
CA LYS A 119 -6.45 13.91 -7.01
C LYS A 119 -5.14 14.33 -6.35
N TYR A 120 -4.17 13.43 -6.27
CA TYR A 120 -2.86 13.66 -5.65
C TYR A 120 -1.75 13.27 -6.61
N PRO A 121 -1.37 14.15 -7.55
CA PRO A 121 -0.40 13.80 -8.60
C PRO A 121 0.99 13.40 -8.10
N ASN A 122 1.36 13.80 -6.89
CA ASN A 122 2.62 13.37 -6.28
C ASN A 122 2.61 11.90 -5.85
N ILE A 123 1.43 11.28 -5.75
CA ILE A 123 1.31 9.85 -5.47
C ILE A 123 1.30 9.13 -6.81
N GLU A 124 2.38 8.40 -7.10
CA GLU A 124 2.53 7.72 -8.38
C GLU A 124 1.63 6.49 -8.46
N LYS A 125 1.22 6.14 -9.68
CA LYS A 125 0.47 4.92 -9.95
C LYS A 125 1.37 3.71 -9.73
N GLY A 126 0.90 2.77 -8.91
CA GLY A 126 1.54 1.49 -8.69
C GLY A 126 0.91 0.40 -9.54
N LEU A 127 0.45 -0.67 -8.89
CA LEU A 127 -0.07 -1.85 -9.56
C LEU A 127 -1.59 -1.92 -9.51
N LYS A 128 -2.18 -2.50 -10.55
CA LYS A 128 -3.57 -2.92 -10.59
C LYS A 128 -3.59 -4.44 -10.50
N ILE A 129 -4.19 -4.97 -9.43
CA ILE A 129 -4.09 -6.37 -9.05
C ILE A 129 -5.47 -7.02 -9.11
N GLU A 130 -5.60 -8.13 -9.83
CA GLU A 130 -6.87 -8.84 -9.87
C GLU A 130 -7.03 -9.73 -8.64
N LEU A 131 -8.15 -9.56 -7.94
CA LEU A 131 -8.52 -10.34 -6.75
C LEU A 131 -7.40 -10.31 -5.71
N GLN A 132 -6.88 -11.46 -5.30
CA GLN A 132 -5.82 -11.54 -4.30
C GLN A 132 -4.41 -11.56 -4.90
N GLY A 133 -4.32 -11.36 -6.22
CA GLY A 133 -3.04 -11.33 -6.92
C GLY A 133 -2.40 -12.70 -7.09
N THR A 134 -1.38 -12.74 -7.95
CA THR A 134 -0.58 -13.93 -8.25
C THR A 134 0.81 -13.76 -7.67
N VAL A 135 1.64 -14.80 -7.76
CA VAL A 135 3.06 -14.72 -7.40
C VAL A 135 3.76 -13.62 -8.18
N LYS A 136 3.41 -13.46 -9.46
CA LYS A 136 3.95 -12.39 -10.32
C LYS A 136 3.62 -11.02 -9.76
N ASP A 137 2.38 -10.83 -9.28
CA ASP A 137 1.95 -9.56 -8.67
C ASP A 137 2.70 -9.28 -7.36
N VAL A 138 2.92 -10.31 -6.54
CA VAL A 138 3.68 -10.18 -5.30
C VAL A 138 5.11 -9.73 -5.58
N ASN A 139 5.76 -10.36 -6.57
CA ASN A 139 7.12 -9.98 -6.98
C ASN A 139 7.16 -8.56 -7.54
N ALA A 140 6.16 -8.18 -8.34
CA ALA A 140 6.06 -6.84 -8.89
C ALA A 140 5.90 -5.78 -7.79
N MET A 141 5.13 -6.09 -6.75
CA MET A 141 4.98 -5.19 -5.60
C MET A 141 6.30 -5.05 -4.83
N GLY A 142 7.00 -6.15 -4.61
CA GLY A 142 8.32 -6.09 -3.98
C GLY A 142 9.29 -5.23 -4.77
N LYS A 143 9.29 -5.36 -6.08
CA LYS A 143 10.14 -4.56 -6.96
C LYS A 143 9.74 -3.08 -6.95
N LEU A 144 8.44 -2.80 -6.95
CA LEU A 144 7.93 -1.43 -6.88
C LEU A 144 8.38 -0.74 -5.60
N ILE A 145 8.27 -1.42 -4.46
CA ILE A 145 8.58 -0.84 -3.16
C ILE A 145 10.09 -0.75 -2.94
N LEU A 146 10.80 -1.83 -3.18
CA LEU A 146 12.23 -1.92 -2.86
C LEU A 146 13.14 -1.28 -3.91
N GLY A 147 12.67 -1.13 -5.15
CA GLY A 147 13.52 -0.61 -6.21
C GLY A 147 14.80 -1.43 -6.35
N ASP A 148 15.96 -0.78 -6.25
CA ASP A 148 17.25 -1.45 -6.35
C ASP A 148 17.48 -2.46 -5.21
N ASP A 149 16.89 -2.23 -4.05
CA ASP A 149 17.02 -3.14 -2.91
C ASP A 149 16.32 -4.48 -3.13
N TYR A 150 15.41 -4.56 -4.10
CA TYR A 150 14.77 -5.81 -4.50
C TYR A 150 15.80 -6.87 -4.92
N TYR A 151 16.78 -6.48 -5.68
CA TYR A 151 17.81 -7.39 -6.18
C TYR A 151 18.74 -7.86 -5.06
N VAL A 152 19.02 -6.99 -4.10
CA VAL A 152 19.80 -7.35 -2.91
C VAL A 152 19.09 -8.44 -2.10
N VAL A 153 17.77 -8.27 -1.88
CA VAL A 153 16.95 -9.26 -1.15
C VAL A 153 16.95 -10.61 -1.88
N ARG A 154 16.81 -10.59 -3.22
CA ARG A 154 16.79 -11.82 -4.02
C ARG A 154 18.13 -12.53 -4.05
N SER A 155 19.23 -11.78 -4.10
CA SER A 155 20.58 -12.37 -4.18
C SER A 155 20.98 -13.09 -2.89
N LYS A 156 20.33 -12.80 -1.77
CA LYS A 156 20.57 -13.47 -0.49
C LYS A 156 19.86 -14.82 -0.35
N ARG A 157 19.07 -15.16 -1.32
CA ARG A 157 18.36 -16.45 -1.36
C ARG A 157 19.00 -17.37 -2.39
#